data_e4f0cdbbf050e045c4a29c9cb96a2536
#
_entry.id   e4f0cdbbf050e045c4a29c9cb96a2536
#
_cell.length_a   1.000
_cell.length_b   1.000
_cell.length_c   1.000
_cell.angle_alpha   90.00
_cell.angle_beta   90.00
_cell.angle_gamma   90.00
#
_symmetry.space_group_name_H-M   'P 1'
#
loop_
_entity.id
_entity.type
_entity.pdbx_description
1 polymer ?
#
loop_
_entity_poly.entity_id
_entity_poly.type
_entity_poly.pdbx_seq_one_letter_code
_entity_poly.pdbx_strand_id
1 'polypeptide(L)'
;MTPGRTISPATRPRLAGKARLRWDRKDGRFMLLYPERGLVLNATAADVVRLCTGELSVGDIVQRLAAKYAQQPRADLEREVLGFLTRIAERGLLTDDDA
;
A
#
# COMPACT_ATOMS: atom_id res chain seq x y z
N MET A 1 12.87 17.39 -6.49
CA MET A 1 12.39 16.84 -6.34
C MET A 1 12.62 15.67 -6.36
N THR A 2 12.57 15.19 -5.82
CA THR A 2 12.91 14.18 -5.82
C THR A 2 12.21 13.28 -6.14
N PRO A 3 12.12 13.20 -6.86
CA PRO A 3 11.38 12.46 -7.27
C PRO A 3 11.57 11.24 -6.92
N GLY A 4 11.77 10.87 -6.87
CA GLY A 4 12.04 9.76 -6.82
C GLY A 4 12.35 8.98 -5.70
N ARG A 5 11.69 9.01 -4.72
CA ARG A 5 11.89 8.21 -3.76
C ARG A 5 11.68 6.86 -4.27
N THR A 6 12.57 6.00 -4.38
CA THR A 6 12.43 4.64 -4.78
C THR A 6 11.96 3.80 -3.63
N ILE A 7 10.92 3.08 -3.82
CA ILE A 7 10.44 2.15 -2.79
C ILE A 7 11.21 0.86 -2.90
N SER A 8 11.83 0.46 -1.81
CA SER A 8 12.63 -0.74 -1.78
C SER A 8 12.12 -1.67 -0.69
N PRO A 9 12.62 -2.89 -0.58
CA PRO A 9 12.18 -3.79 0.49
C PRO A 9 12.43 -3.25 1.88
N ALA A 10 13.39 -2.33 2.04
CA ALA A 10 13.67 -1.76 3.35
C ALA A 10 12.84 -0.54 3.68
N THR A 11 12.11 0.00 2.72
CA THR A 11 11.26 1.18 2.95
C THR A 11 10.17 0.82 3.96
N ARG A 12 9.89 1.72 4.89
CA ARG A 12 8.81 1.54 5.86
C ARG A 12 7.69 2.50 5.53
N PRO A 13 6.74 2.08 4.70
CA PRO A 13 5.72 3.00 4.24
C PRO A 13 4.71 3.34 5.33
N ARG A 14 4.28 4.58 5.36
CA ARG A 14 3.23 5.04 6.24
C ARG A 14 2.21 5.78 5.39
N LEU A 15 0.95 5.47 5.58
CA LEU A 15 -0.10 6.13 4.84
C LEU A 15 -0.18 7.58 5.27
N ALA A 16 -0.28 8.49 4.31
CA ALA A 16 -0.38 9.91 4.61
C ALA A 16 -1.66 10.19 5.39
N GLY A 17 -1.61 11.16 6.30
CA GLY A 17 -2.74 11.46 7.15
C GLY A 17 -4.00 11.92 6.42
N LYS A 18 -3.84 12.42 5.17
CA LYS A 18 -5.00 12.85 4.40
C LYS A 18 -5.71 11.70 3.72
N ALA A 19 -5.18 10.50 3.79
CA ALA A 19 -5.78 9.34 3.12
C ALA A 19 -6.42 8.42 4.14
N ARG A 20 -7.54 7.82 3.78
CA ARG A 20 -8.15 6.86 4.68
C ARG A 20 -8.77 5.72 3.91
N LEU A 21 -8.66 4.53 4.48
CA LEU A 21 -9.24 3.33 3.92
C LEU A 21 -10.69 3.26 4.33
N ARG A 22 -11.58 2.97 3.39
CA ARG A 22 -12.98 2.88 3.69
C ARG A 22 -13.62 1.72 2.94
N TRP A 23 -14.52 1.04 3.61
CA TRP A 23 -15.31 -0.01 2.97
C TRP A 23 -16.56 0.64 2.39
N ASP A 24 -16.78 0.46 1.07
CA ASP A 24 -17.95 1.00 0.40
C ASP A 24 -19.03 -0.09 0.40
N ARG A 25 -20.00 0.08 1.25
CA ARG A 25 -21.05 -0.93 1.40
C ARG A 25 -21.93 -1.03 0.18
N LYS A 26 -22.08 0.09 -0.54
CA LYS A 26 -22.95 0.09 -1.63
C LYS A 26 -22.41 -0.76 -2.75
N ASP A 27 -21.15 -0.68 -3.08
CA ASP A 27 -20.55 -1.42 -4.14
C ASP A 27 -19.74 -2.62 -3.66
N GLY A 28 -19.65 -2.82 -2.37
CA GLY A 28 -18.98 -3.99 -1.81
C GLY A 28 -17.49 -4.04 -2.08
N ARG A 29 -16.81 -2.93 -1.90
CA ARG A 29 -15.38 -2.89 -2.20
C ARG A 29 -14.67 -1.89 -1.31
N PHE A 30 -13.37 -2.02 -1.20
CA PHE A 30 -12.58 -1.06 -0.46
C PHE A 30 -12.19 0.11 -1.33
N MET A 31 -12.10 1.27 -0.69
CA MET A 31 -11.68 2.49 -1.36
C MET A 31 -10.62 3.17 -0.51
N LEU A 32 -9.64 3.78 -1.16
CA LEU A 32 -8.71 4.66 -0.49
C LEU A 32 -9.17 6.08 -0.83
N LEU A 33 -9.61 6.81 0.17
CA LEU A 33 -10.15 8.16 -0.03
C LEU A 33 -9.13 9.20 0.36
N TYR A 34 -9.01 10.25 -0.43
CA TYR A 34 -8.14 11.37 -0.15
C TYR A 34 -8.79 12.60 -0.77
N PRO A 35 -8.34 13.80 -0.47
CA PRO A 35 -9.11 15.00 -0.84
C PRO A 35 -9.58 14.97 -2.29
N GLU A 36 -10.89 15.03 -2.42
CA GLU A 36 -11.57 15.09 -3.70
C GLU A 36 -11.35 13.90 -4.61
N ARG A 37 -10.84 12.78 -4.10
CA ARG A 37 -10.59 11.63 -4.93
C ARG A 37 -10.78 10.33 -4.20
N GLY A 38 -10.92 9.28 -4.95
CA GLY A 38 -10.99 7.94 -4.40
C GLY A 38 -10.32 6.96 -5.34
N LEU A 39 -9.78 5.90 -4.79
CA LEU A 39 -9.12 4.86 -5.56
C LEU A 39 -9.74 3.54 -5.13
N VAL A 40 -10.26 2.78 -6.07
CA VAL A 40 -10.84 1.47 -5.77
C VAL A 40 -9.71 0.48 -5.54
N LEU A 41 -9.81 -0.30 -4.50
CA LEU A 41 -8.78 -1.23 -4.12
C LEU A 41 -9.28 -2.66 -4.20
N ASN A 42 -8.43 -3.56 -4.66
CA ASN A 42 -8.73 -4.98 -4.52
C ASN A 42 -8.32 -5.41 -3.10
N ALA A 43 -8.54 -6.66 -2.76
CA ALA A 43 -8.29 -7.14 -1.41
C ALA A 43 -6.83 -7.03 -1.03
N THR A 44 -5.93 -7.33 -1.94
CA THR A 44 -4.50 -7.25 -1.66
C THR A 44 -4.09 -5.81 -1.36
N ALA A 45 -4.55 -4.87 -2.18
CA ALA A 45 -4.23 -3.46 -1.98
C ALA A 45 -4.78 -2.95 -0.66
N ALA A 46 -5.98 -3.36 -0.28
CA ALA A 46 -6.56 -2.96 1.00
C ALA A 46 -5.71 -3.49 2.17
N ASP A 47 -5.22 -4.71 2.05
CA ASP A 47 -4.35 -5.27 3.08
C ASP A 47 -3.04 -4.50 3.16
N VAL A 48 -2.47 -4.12 2.02
CA VAL A 48 -1.25 -3.33 2.00
C VAL A 48 -1.47 -2.00 2.72
N VAL A 49 -2.59 -1.33 2.44
CA VAL A 49 -2.88 -0.04 3.08
C VAL A 49 -2.94 -0.20 4.60
N ARG A 50 -3.57 -1.27 5.08
CA ARG A 50 -3.67 -1.47 6.52
C ARG A 50 -2.31 -1.68 7.17
N LEU A 51 -1.35 -2.19 6.42
CA LEU A 51 -0.02 -2.45 6.96
C LEU A 51 0.94 -1.29 6.77
N CYS A 52 0.50 -0.20 6.14
CA CYS A 52 1.33 0.98 5.94
C CYS A 52 1.29 1.84 7.18
N THR A 53 1.90 1.36 8.25
CA THR A 53 1.89 2.04 9.53
C THR A 53 3.19 2.75 9.86
N GLY A 54 4.20 2.57 9.02
CA GLY A 54 5.53 3.11 9.28
C GLY A 54 6.39 2.18 10.12
N GLU A 55 5.80 1.09 10.64
CA GLU A 55 6.53 0.18 11.48
C GLU A 55 7.02 -1.05 10.74
N LEU A 56 6.45 -1.38 9.62
CA LEU A 56 6.80 -2.56 8.85
C LEU A 56 7.50 -2.15 7.58
N SER A 57 8.55 -2.86 7.23
CA SER A 57 9.20 -2.64 5.94
C SER A 57 8.33 -3.25 4.85
N VAL A 58 8.60 -2.89 3.61
CA VAL A 58 7.91 -3.50 2.47
C VAL A 58 8.13 -5.01 2.50
N GLY A 59 9.35 -5.45 2.84
CA GLY A 59 9.63 -6.89 2.94
C GLY A 59 8.77 -7.58 3.97
N ASP A 60 8.54 -6.92 5.12
CA ASP A 60 7.67 -7.47 6.15
C ASP A 60 6.24 -7.55 5.66
N ILE A 61 5.79 -6.54 4.93
CA ILE A 61 4.44 -6.53 4.39
C ILE A 61 4.27 -7.69 3.41
N VAL A 62 5.24 -7.88 2.52
CA VAL A 62 5.18 -8.97 1.54
C VAL A 62 5.15 -10.31 2.29
N GLN A 63 5.95 -10.44 3.33
CA GLN A 63 5.98 -11.69 4.08
C GLN A 63 4.64 -11.98 4.74
N ARG A 64 3.99 -10.99 5.31
CA ARG A 64 2.68 -11.19 5.91
C ARG A 64 1.63 -11.54 4.87
N LEU A 65 1.67 -10.90 3.72
CA LEU A 65 0.71 -11.18 2.68
C LEU A 65 0.97 -12.53 2.01
N ALA A 66 2.22 -12.96 1.97
CA ALA A 66 2.54 -14.26 1.41
C ALA A 66 1.90 -15.39 2.23
N ALA A 67 1.77 -15.19 3.53
CA ALA A 67 1.10 -16.18 4.37
C ALA A 67 -0.40 -16.21 4.07
N LYS A 68 -1.00 -15.04 3.82
CA LYS A 68 -2.43 -14.97 3.57
C LYS A 68 -2.79 -15.41 2.16
N TYR A 69 -1.96 -15.09 1.19
CA TYR A 69 -2.21 -15.40 -0.20
C TYR A 69 -1.24 -16.49 -0.67
N ALA A 70 -1.25 -17.60 0.04
CA ALA A 70 -0.25 -18.63 -0.15
C ALA A 70 -0.27 -19.28 -1.53
N GLN A 71 -1.37 -19.13 -2.26
CA GLN A 71 -1.42 -19.75 -3.57
C GLN A 71 -0.82 -18.86 -4.65
N GLN A 72 -0.51 -17.63 -4.35
CA GLN A 72 0.07 -16.73 -5.33
C GLN A 72 1.59 -16.82 -5.23
N PRO A 73 2.32 -16.90 -6.32
CA PRO A 73 3.78 -16.94 -6.27
C PRO A 73 4.31 -15.69 -5.57
N ARG A 74 5.29 -15.88 -4.70
CA ARG A 74 5.81 -14.76 -3.91
C ARG A 74 6.35 -13.64 -4.79
N ALA A 75 7.00 -13.97 -5.90
CA ALA A 75 7.55 -12.94 -6.78
C ALA A 75 6.44 -12.09 -7.39
N ASP A 76 5.29 -12.70 -7.71
CA ASP A 76 4.16 -11.96 -8.25
C ASP A 76 3.57 -11.05 -7.19
N LEU A 77 3.46 -11.55 -5.97
CA LEU A 77 2.93 -10.78 -4.86
C LEU A 77 3.83 -9.59 -4.58
N GLU A 78 5.13 -9.80 -4.56
CA GLU A 78 6.07 -8.73 -4.31
C GLU A 78 5.94 -7.65 -5.37
N ARG A 79 5.81 -8.05 -6.62
CA ARG A 79 5.66 -7.11 -7.70
C ARG A 79 4.36 -6.32 -7.58
N GLU A 80 3.30 -6.98 -7.18
CA GLU A 80 2.02 -6.35 -6.99
C GLU A 80 2.07 -5.32 -5.85
N VAL A 81 2.70 -5.68 -4.74
CA VAL A 81 2.82 -4.80 -3.58
C VAL A 81 3.66 -3.57 -3.95
N LEU A 82 4.80 -3.79 -4.57
CA LEU A 82 5.67 -2.68 -4.94
C LEU A 82 5.00 -1.77 -5.97
N GLY A 83 4.30 -2.34 -6.93
CA GLY A 83 3.60 -1.55 -7.93
C GLY A 83 2.51 -0.68 -7.33
N PHE A 84 1.76 -1.24 -6.39
CA PHE A 84 0.71 -0.49 -5.72
C PHE A 84 1.30 0.63 -4.87
N LEU A 85 2.35 0.32 -4.09
CA LEU A 85 2.96 1.34 -3.23
C LEU A 85 3.58 2.47 -4.06
N THR A 86 4.20 2.14 -5.19
CA THR A 86 4.74 3.14 -6.09
C THR A 86 3.61 4.05 -6.60
N ARG A 87 2.49 3.45 -6.96
CA ARG A 87 1.37 4.22 -7.49
C ARG A 87 0.80 5.18 -6.47
N ILE A 88 0.61 4.75 -5.24
CA ILE A 88 0.06 5.64 -4.24
C ILE A 88 1.11 6.65 -3.76
N ALA A 89 2.39 6.30 -3.80
CA ALA A 89 3.44 7.24 -3.48
C ALA A 89 3.47 8.38 -4.49
N GLU A 90 3.25 8.06 -5.76
CA GLU A 90 3.21 9.09 -6.79
C GLU A 90 2.04 10.05 -6.62
N ARG A 91 1.03 9.64 -5.91
CA ARG A 91 -0.11 10.50 -5.63
C ARG A 91 0.03 11.22 -4.30
N GLY A 92 1.20 11.09 -3.67
CA GLY A 92 1.43 11.76 -2.38
C GLY A 92 0.73 11.13 -1.21
N LEU A 93 0.38 9.85 -1.32
CA LEU A 93 -0.39 9.20 -0.29
C LEU A 93 0.45 8.40 0.71
N LEU A 94 1.76 8.37 0.53
CA LEU A 94 2.65 7.74 1.49
C LEU A 94 3.60 8.77 2.05
N THR A 95 3.94 8.62 3.32
CA THR A 95 5.04 9.37 3.91
C THR A 95 6.12 8.36 4.24
N ASP A 96 7.36 8.85 4.38
CA ASP A 96 8.45 8.00 4.66
C ASP A 96 8.97 8.32 5.99
N ASP A 97 8.87 7.44 6.94
CA ASP A 97 9.32 7.72 8.22
C ASP A 97 10.70 7.45 8.42
N ASP A 98 11.41 7.18 7.49
CA ASP A 98 12.68 6.95 7.62
C ASP A 98 13.46 7.97 7.50
N ALA A 99 13.06 8.95 7.44
CA ALA A 99 13.82 10.10 7.25
C ALA A 99 14.89 10.18 8.09
#